data_11bca875ba479a8ede6b87804ffe10f7
#
_entry.id   11bca875ba479a8ede6b87804ffe10f7
#
_cell.length_a   1.000
_cell.length_b   1.000
_cell.length_c   1.000
_cell.angle_alpha   90.00
_cell.angle_beta   90.00
_cell.angle_gamma   90.00
#
_symmetry.space_group_name_H-M   'P 1'
#
loop_
_entity.id
_entity.type
_entity.pdbx_description
1 polymer ?
#
loop_
_entity_poly.entity_id
_entity_poly.type
_entity_poly.pdbx_seq_one_letter_code
_entity_poly.pdbx_strand_id
1 'polypeptide(L)'
;RPLVKVCGLTREEDVAAAAEAGADLAGFIRVDGSPRRADGVLSVPDTMLSVSVHVGEPRDEGADLVQLYDRDDNGRLRGRNAALLRDGKPVARVLDLPWEEDDPNHLARAEAADGRVVLAGRLGPDNVRAAIDAVRPWAVDAASRLESEPGIKDHAKVRAFVEAARC
;
A
#
# COMPACT_ATOMS: atom_id res chain seq x y z
N ARG A 1 8.84 -12.31 -8.02
CA ARG A 1 8.58 -12.10 -6.59
C ARG A 1 8.22 -10.62 -6.36
N PRO A 2 7.00 -10.30 -5.95
CA PRO A 2 6.59 -8.91 -5.78
C PRO A 2 7.25 -8.26 -4.57
N LEU A 3 7.37 -6.93 -4.61
CA LEU A 3 7.66 -6.15 -3.41
C LEU A 3 6.47 -6.20 -2.47
N VAL A 4 6.71 -6.04 -1.18
CA VAL A 4 5.67 -6.05 -0.15
C VAL A 4 5.62 -4.70 0.55
N LYS A 5 4.45 -4.07 0.52
CA LYS A 5 4.18 -2.80 1.20
C LYS A 5 3.22 -3.03 2.37
N VAL A 6 3.57 -2.47 3.51
CA VAL A 6 2.68 -2.35 4.67
C VAL A 6 2.30 -0.87 4.80
N CYS A 7 1.01 -0.58 4.68
CA CYS A 7 0.49 0.79 4.69
C CYS A 7 -0.32 1.10 5.94
N GLY A 8 -0.53 2.38 6.20
CA GLY A 8 -1.29 2.83 7.38
C GLY A 8 -0.49 2.75 8.68
N LEU A 9 0.82 2.84 8.60
CA LEU A 9 1.70 2.84 9.76
C LEU A 9 1.63 4.17 10.51
N THR A 10 1.56 4.09 11.86
CA THR A 10 1.47 5.26 12.74
C THR A 10 2.46 5.21 13.90
N ARG A 11 3.13 4.07 14.12
CA ARG A 11 4.00 3.85 15.29
C ARG A 11 5.34 3.26 14.87
N GLU A 12 6.39 3.64 15.58
CA GLU A 12 7.74 3.13 15.32
C GLU A 12 7.85 1.62 15.50
N GLU A 13 7.18 1.06 16.50
CA GLU A 13 7.15 -0.39 16.74
C GLU A 13 6.53 -1.18 15.60
N ASP A 14 5.55 -0.60 14.92
CA ASP A 14 4.91 -1.22 13.74
C ASP A 14 5.81 -1.14 12.50
N VAL A 15 6.54 -0.04 12.35
CA VAL A 15 7.59 0.07 11.32
C VAL A 15 8.67 -0.98 11.54
N ALA A 16 9.13 -1.14 12.79
CA ALA A 16 10.12 -2.16 13.14
C ALA A 16 9.62 -3.58 12.84
N ALA A 17 8.38 -3.88 13.18
CA ALA A 17 7.76 -5.18 12.91
C ALA A 17 7.67 -5.47 11.39
N ALA A 18 7.29 -4.47 10.59
CA ALA A 18 7.25 -4.60 9.14
C ALA A 18 8.64 -4.85 8.54
N ALA A 19 9.65 -4.13 9.04
CA ALA A 19 11.04 -4.31 8.64
C ALA A 19 11.58 -5.72 8.99
N GLU A 20 11.33 -6.17 10.21
CA GLU A 20 11.72 -7.51 10.66
C GLU A 20 11.06 -8.61 9.83
N ALA A 21 9.80 -8.42 9.46
CA ALA A 21 9.08 -9.36 8.61
C ALA A 21 9.62 -9.41 7.17
N GLY A 22 10.39 -8.40 6.75
CA GLY A 22 10.98 -8.33 5.41
C GLY A 22 10.14 -7.54 4.41
N ALA A 23 9.29 -6.64 4.87
CA ALA A 23 8.57 -5.71 3.99
C ALA A 23 9.56 -4.74 3.29
N ASP A 24 9.23 -4.34 2.07
CA ASP A 24 10.10 -3.48 1.26
C ASP A 24 9.68 -2.01 1.33
N LEU A 25 8.40 -1.74 1.54
CA LEU A 25 7.83 -0.39 1.55
C LEU A 25 6.98 -0.17 2.81
N ALA A 26 7.12 1.00 3.41
CA ALA A 26 6.36 1.43 4.58
C ALA A 26 5.51 2.66 4.22
N GLY A 27 4.18 2.54 4.29
CA GLY A 27 3.25 3.60 3.94
C GLY A 27 2.72 4.36 5.14
N PHE A 28 2.71 5.69 5.02
CA PHE A 28 2.21 6.63 6.04
C PHE A 28 1.10 7.48 5.42
N ILE A 29 -0.13 7.32 5.91
CA ILE A 29 -1.28 8.03 5.38
C ILE A 29 -1.29 9.45 5.95
N ARG A 30 -1.25 10.45 5.06
CA ARG A 30 -1.22 11.86 5.40
C ARG A 30 -2.51 12.58 4.99
N VAL A 31 -3.62 11.84 5.01
CA VAL A 31 -4.94 12.32 4.60
C VAL A 31 -5.76 12.65 5.83
N ASP A 32 -6.26 13.88 5.93
CA ASP A 32 -7.12 14.32 7.02
C ASP A 32 -8.41 13.49 7.04
N GLY A 33 -8.83 13.11 8.24
CA GLY A 33 -10.02 12.29 8.44
C GLY A 33 -9.81 10.79 8.29
N SER A 34 -8.66 10.34 7.85
CA SER A 34 -8.35 8.90 7.83
C SER A 34 -8.17 8.37 9.26
N PRO A 35 -8.79 7.23 9.61
CA PRO A 35 -8.58 6.62 10.93
C PRO A 35 -7.15 6.08 11.12
N ARG A 36 -6.37 6.01 10.01
CA ARG A 36 -4.97 5.56 9.98
C ARG A 36 -4.00 6.71 9.70
N ARG A 37 -4.44 7.93 9.90
CA ARG A 37 -3.58 9.09 9.64
C ARG A 37 -2.37 9.06 10.56
N ALA A 38 -1.19 9.14 9.97
CA ALA A 38 0.07 9.30 10.68
C ALA A 38 0.33 10.78 10.97
N ASP A 39 1.00 11.11 12.08
CA ASP A 39 1.39 12.48 12.39
C ASP A 39 2.53 13.00 11.51
N GLY A 40 3.25 12.10 10.86
CA GLY A 40 4.33 12.40 9.94
C GLY A 40 4.86 11.11 9.31
N VAL A 41 5.89 11.26 8.50
CA VAL A 41 6.62 10.14 7.92
C VAL A 41 7.71 9.71 8.91
N LEU A 42 7.57 8.52 9.47
CA LEU A 42 8.57 7.98 10.41
C LEU A 42 9.82 7.50 9.66
N SER A 43 10.94 7.49 10.35
CA SER A 43 12.18 6.91 9.84
C SER A 43 12.01 5.41 9.61
N VAL A 44 12.56 4.93 8.50
CA VAL A 44 12.59 3.51 8.16
C VAL A 44 14.03 3.05 8.03
N PRO A 45 14.33 1.75 8.29
CA PRO A 45 15.68 1.23 8.09
C PRO A 45 16.04 1.21 6.59
N ASP A 46 17.33 1.10 6.29
CA ASP A 46 17.88 1.13 4.92
C ASP A 46 17.35 0.00 4.02
N THR A 47 16.77 -1.04 4.60
CA THR A 47 16.15 -2.16 3.89
C THR A 47 14.77 -1.82 3.32
N MET A 48 14.21 -0.68 3.70
CA MET A 48 12.86 -0.25 3.30
C MET A 48 12.90 1.15 2.68
N LEU A 49 11.88 1.43 1.86
CA LEU A 49 11.58 2.79 1.40
C LEU A 49 10.30 3.28 2.07
N SER A 50 10.26 4.55 2.43
CA SER A 50 9.08 5.19 2.96
C SER A 50 8.19 5.73 1.84
N VAL A 51 6.88 5.66 2.06
CA VAL A 51 5.85 6.16 1.13
C VAL A 51 4.89 7.05 1.90
N SER A 52 4.75 8.30 1.51
CA SER A 52 3.69 9.17 2.02
C SER A 52 2.47 9.10 1.11
N VAL A 53 1.28 8.93 1.70
CA VAL A 53 0.03 8.78 0.95
C VAL A 53 -0.81 10.05 1.06
N HIS A 54 -1.17 10.62 -0.08
CA HIS A 54 -1.91 11.87 -0.20
C HIS A 54 -3.10 11.75 -1.15
N VAL A 55 -4.03 12.68 -1.02
CA VAL A 55 -5.17 12.82 -1.92
C VAL A 55 -5.20 14.24 -2.47
N GLY A 56 -5.34 14.35 -3.78
CA GLY A 56 -5.46 15.62 -4.49
C GLY A 56 -4.11 16.18 -4.91
N GLU A 57 -3.28 16.60 -3.99
CA GLU A 57 -1.98 17.20 -4.27
C GLU A 57 -0.85 16.47 -3.54
N PRO A 58 0.27 16.21 -4.23
CA PRO A 58 1.44 15.66 -3.57
C PRO A 58 2.08 16.70 -2.65
N ARG A 59 2.58 16.24 -1.51
CA ARG A 59 3.37 17.07 -0.60
C ARG A 59 4.69 16.37 -0.33
N ASP A 60 5.76 17.15 -0.31
CA ASP A 60 7.07 16.67 0.10
C ASP A 60 7.14 16.70 1.63
N GLU A 61 7.06 15.54 2.24
CA GLU A 61 7.18 15.35 3.68
C GLU A 61 8.39 14.48 4.05
N GLY A 62 9.36 14.38 3.15
CA GLY A 62 10.61 13.66 3.35
C GLY A 62 10.52 12.14 3.11
N ALA A 63 9.44 11.64 2.53
CA ALA A 63 9.34 10.24 2.14
C ALA A 63 10.12 9.96 0.86
N ASP A 64 10.60 8.73 0.70
CA ASP A 64 11.28 8.29 -0.51
C ASP A 64 10.37 8.28 -1.74
N LEU A 65 9.09 7.93 -1.53
CA LEU A 65 8.06 7.85 -2.56
C LEU A 65 6.79 8.56 -2.09
N VAL A 66 5.97 8.99 -3.06
CA VAL A 66 4.66 9.59 -2.81
C VAL A 66 3.60 8.76 -3.54
N GLN A 67 2.56 8.35 -2.82
CA GLN A 67 1.38 7.71 -3.39
C GLN A 67 0.25 8.72 -3.42
N LEU A 68 -0.23 9.04 -4.62
CA LEU A 68 -1.19 10.11 -4.85
C LEU A 68 -2.49 9.58 -5.45
N TYR A 69 -3.59 9.79 -4.73
CA TYR A 69 -4.96 9.56 -5.21
C TYR A 69 -5.54 10.85 -5.78
N ASP A 70 -6.26 10.76 -6.89
CA ASP A 70 -6.94 11.90 -7.48
C ASP A 70 -8.32 12.16 -6.86
N ARG A 71 -8.73 13.43 -6.91
CA ARG A 71 -10.11 13.85 -6.63
C ARG A 71 -10.83 14.19 -7.93
N ASP A 72 -12.16 13.95 -7.93
CA ASP A 72 -13.03 14.46 -8.99
C ASP A 72 -13.35 15.95 -8.76
N ASP A 73 -14.11 16.53 -9.70
CA ASP A 73 -14.50 17.95 -9.65
C ASP A 73 -15.36 18.30 -8.40
N ASN A 74 -15.92 17.29 -7.74
CA ASN A 74 -16.70 17.44 -6.49
C ASN A 74 -15.83 17.19 -5.24
N GLY A 75 -14.53 17.02 -5.38
CA GLY A 75 -13.60 16.77 -4.28
C GLY A 75 -13.64 15.34 -3.72
N ARG A 76 -14.32 14.40 -4.38
CA ARG A 76 -14.35 12.99 -4.00
C ARG A 76 -13.17 12.26 -4.63
N LEU A 77 -12.78 11.14 -4.02
CA LEU A 77 -11.77 10.27 -4.62
C LEU A 77 -12.25 9.79 -6.00
N ARG A 78 -11.41 10.01 -7.00
CA ARG A 78 -11.66 9.55 -8.37
C ARG A 78 -11.29 8.07 -8.48
N GLY A 79 -12.20 7.20 -8.04
CA GLY A 79 -11.95 5.77 -7.99
C GLY A 79 -10.92 5.40 -6.93
N ARG A 80 -10.41 4.17 -7.01
CA ARG A 80 -9.43 3.61 -6.07
C ARG A 80 -8.06 3.43 -6.71
N ASN A 81 -7.70 4.27 -7.66
CA ASN A 81 -6.43 4.20 -8.36
C ASN A 81 -5.53 5.35 -7.92
N ALA A 82 -4.27 5.05 -7.75
CA ALA A 82 -3.26 6.03 -7.40
C ALA A 82 -2.02 5.89 -8.29
N ALA A 83 -1.23 6.93 -8.33
CA ALA A 83 0.12 6.89 -8.89
C ALA A 83 1.13 6.81 -7.75
N LEU A 84 2.13 5.96 -7.90
CA LEU A 84 3.31 5.95 -7.05
C LEU A 84 4.40 6.78 -7.76
N LEU A 85 4.86 7.83 -7.09
CA LEU A 85 5.78 8.81 -7.67
C LEU A 85 7.13 8.80 -6.94
N ARG A 86 8.19 9.02 -7.70
CA ARG A 86 9.52 9.33 -7.17
C ARG A 86 10.03 10.60 -7.83
N ASP A 87 10.37 11.60 -7.04
CA ASP A 87 10.79 12.92 -7.53
C ASP A 87 9.78 13.51 -8.54
N GLY A 88 8.49 13.34 -8.26
CA GLY A 88 7.40 13.82 -9.09
C GLY A 88 7.12 13.01 -10.36
N LYS A 89 7.87 11.92 -10.58
CA LYS A 89 7.71 11.07 -11.77
C LYS A 89 7.03 9.75 -11.44
N PRO A 90 6.06 9.27 -12.26
CA PRO A 90 5.41 7.98 -12.04
C PRO A 90 6.40 6.83 -12.11
N VAL A 91 6.40 5.96 -11.09
CA VAL A 91 7.18 4.71 -11.07
C VAL A 91 6.32 3.47 -11.09
N ALA A 92 5.06 3.57 -10.65
CA ALA A 92 4.11 2.48 -10.68
C ALA A 92 2.68 3.02 -10.63
N ARG A 93 1.72 2.19 -11.03
CA ARG A 93 0.28 2.43 -10.83
C ARG A 93 -0.19 1.64 -9.63
N VAL A 94 -0.98 2.25 -8.77
CA VAL A 94 -1.63 1.55 -7.66
C VAL A 94 -3.07 1.26 -8.05
N LEU A 95 -3.44 -0.01 -8.03
CA LEU A 95 -4.82 -0.46 -8.22
C LEU A 95 -5.33 -0.91 -6.85
N ASP A 96 -6.04 -0.01 -6.19
CA ASP A 96 -6.60 -0.21 -4.85
C ASP A 96 -8.02 -0.75 -4.97
N LEU A 97 -8.10 -2.04 -5.20
CA LEU A 97 -9.36 -2.74 -5.48
C LEU A 97 -9.53 -3.87 -4.47
N PRO A 98 -10.72 -4.02 -3.86
CA PRO A 98 -10.97 -5.16 -2.99
C PRO A 98 -10.84 -6.46 -3.77
N TRP A 99 -9.83 -7.23 -3.43
CA TRP A 99 -9.57 -8.52 -4.07
C TRP A 99 -10.77 -9.46 -3.99
N GLU A 100 -11.51 -9.40 -2.87
CA GLU A 100 -12.66 -10.28 -2.59
C GLU A 100 -13.96 -9.82 -3.26
N GLU A 101 -14.00 -8.62 -3.78
CA GLU A 101 -15.09 -8.21 -4.65
C GLU A 101 -14.85 -8.91 -5.99
N ASP A 102 -15.68 -9.90 -6.26
CA ASP A 102 -15.62 -10.73 -7.47
C ASP A 102 -16.00 -9.88 -8.70
N ASP A 103 -15.16 -8.87 -8.98
CA ASP A 103 -15.29 -8.04 -10.17
C ASP A 103 -14.25 -8.47 -11.20
N PRO A 104 -14.65 -9.26 -12.21
CA PRO A 104 -13.72 -9.72 -13.24
C PRO A 104 -13.06 -8.57 -14.03
N ASN A 105 -13.66 -7.38 -14.03
CA ASN A 105 -13.05 -6.23 -14.69
C ASN A 105 -11.83 -5.70 -13.94
N HIS A 106 -11.78 -5.86 -12.62
CA HIS A 106 -10.63 -5.45 -11.82
C HIS A 106 -9.41 -6.31 -12.12
N LEU A 107 -9.57 -7.63 -12.12
CA LEU A 107 -8.50 -8.56 -12.45
C LEU A 107 -8.04 -8.37 -13.89
N ALA A 108 -8.96 -8.23 -14.82
CA ALA A 108 -8.65 -7.98 -16.22
C ALA A 108 -7.89 -6.65 -16.41
N ARG A 109 -8.26 -5.61 -15.67
CA ARG A 109 -7.53 -4.33 -15.71
C ARG A 109 -6.15 -4.45 -15.10
N ALA A 110 -5.99 -5.19 -14.01
CA ALA A 110 -4.69 -5.40 -13.39
C ALA A 110 -3.76 -6.22 -14.30
N GLU A 111 -4.28 -7.26 -14.95
CA GLU A 111 -3.52 -8.05 -15.92
C GLU A 111 -3.16 -7.27 -17.18
N ALA A 112 -4.06 -6.40 -17.66
CA ALA A 112 -3.89 -5.61 -18.87
C ALA A 112 -3.12 -4.30 -18.65
N ALA A 113 -2.84 -3.92 -17.39
CA ALA A 113 -2.14 -2.68 -17.10
C ALA A 113 -0.68 -2.75 -17.54
N ASP A 114 -0.27 -1.82 -18.38
CA ASP A 114 1.12 -1.69 -18.77
C ASP A 114 1.99 -1.18 -17.61
N GLY A 115 3.21 -1.65 -17.55
CA GLY A 115 4.19 -1.21 -16.56
C GLY A 115 4.03 -1.89 -15.20
N ARG A 116 4.51 -1.21 -14.15
CA ARG A 116 4.52 -1.73 -12.79
C ARG A 116 3.19 -1.49 -12.11
N VAL A 117 2.60 -2.54 -11.55
CA VAL A 117 1.33 -2.48 -10.81
C VAL A 117 1.59 -2.80 -9.35
N VAL A 118 1.11 -1.93 -8.47
CA VAL A 118 0.95 -2.20 -7.03
C VAL A 118 -0.51 -2.62 -6.83
N LEU A 119 -0.73 -3.85 -6.41
CA LEU A 119 -2.07 -4.36 -6.11
C LEU A 119 -2.39 -4.11 -4.65
N ALA A 120 -3.48 -3.41 -4.40
CA ALA A 120 -4.00 -3.09 -3.08
C ALA A 120 -5.50 -3.39 -3.01
N GLY A 121 -6.07 -3.32 -1.83
CA GLY A 121 -7.50 -3.49 -1.58
C GLY A 121 -7.82 -4.80 -0.87
N ARG A 122 -8.00 -4.72 0.44
CA ARG A 122 -8.34 -5.84 1.34
C ARG A 122 -7.43 -7.05 1.24
N LEU A 123 -6.18 -6.85 0.87
CA LEU A 123 -5.21 -7.92 0.91
C LEU A 123 -4.84 -8.27 2.35
N GLY A 124 -4.68 -9.54 2.61
CA GLY A 124 -4.28 -10.08 3.90
C GLY A 124 -3.54 -11.40 3.74
N PRO A 125 -3.14 -12.03 4.85
CA PRO A 125 -2.39 -13.28 4.81
C PRO A 125 -3.12 -14.42 4.11
N ASP A 126 -4.44 -14.40 4.12
CA ASP A 126 -5.31 -15.48 3.59
C ASP A 126 -5.56 -15.38 2.09
N ASN A 127 -5.38 -14.22 1.46
CA ASN A 127 -5.70 -14.03 0.04
C ASN A 127 -4.54 -13.53 -0.83
N VAL A 128 -3.45 -13.03 -0.24
CA VAL A 128 -2.37 -12.41 -1.00
C VAL A 128 -1.69 -13.38 -1.97
N ARG A 129 -1.53 -14.64 -1.61
CA ARG A 129 -0.92 -15.64 -2.49
C ARG A 129 -1.75 -15.83 -3.77
N ALA A 130 -3.06 -16.01 -3.62
CA ALA A 130 -3.97 -16.16 -4.75
C ALA A 130 -3.98 -14.90 -5.64
N ALA A 131 -3.93 -13.72 -5.02
CA ALA A 131 -3.86 -12.45 -5.73
C ALA A 131 -2.58 -12.34 -6.57
N ILE A 132 -1.43 -12.72 -6.00
CA ILE A 132 -0.14 -12.72 -6.69
C ILE A 132 -0.16 -13.68 -7.88
N ASP A 133 -0.69 -14.88 -7.69
CA ASP A 133 -0.73 -15.90 -8.75
C ASP A 133 -1.62 -15.46 -9.92
N ALA A 134 -2.72 -14.78 -9.64
CA ALA A 134 -3.63 -14.30 -10.66
C ALA A 134 -3.13 -13.06 -11.40
N VAL A 135 -2.59 -12.07 -10.69
CA VAL A 135 -2.26 -10.75 -11.25
C VAL A 135 -0.79 -10.60 -11.58
N ARG A 136 0.09 -11.28 -10.86
CA ARG A 136 1.55 -11.14 -10.96
C ARG A 136 2.00 -9.68 -10.84
N PRO A 137 1.60 -8.99 -9.77
CA PRO A 137 1.89 -7.57 -9.61
C PRO A 137 3.38 -7.34 -9.34
N TRP A 138 3.83 -6.10 -9.58
CA TRP A 138 5.15 -5.65 -9.18
C TRP A 138 5.27 -5.54 -7.65
N ALA A 139 4.18 -5.12 -6.98
CA ALA A 139 4.11 -5.04 -5.53
C ALA A 139 2.70 -5.37 -5.04
N VAL A 140 2.61 -5.79 -3.79
CA VAL A 140 1.35 -5.95 -3.05
C VAL A 140 1.34 -5.02 -1.85
N ASP A 141 0.16 -4.49 -1.51
CA ASP A 141 -0.03 -3.49 -0.48
C ASP A 141 -1.19 -3.87 0.42
N ALA A 142 -0.99 -3.84 1.73
CA ALA A 142 -2.03 -4.13 2.71
C ALA A 142 -2.00 -3.12 3.86
N ALA A 143 -3.16 -2.83 4.42
CA ALA A 143 -3.33 -1.90 5.53
C ALA A 143 -4.27 -2.46 6.60
N SER A 144 -5.58 -2.35 6.38
CA SER A 144 -6.61 -2.63 7.41
C SER A 144 -6.63 -4.07 7.90
N ARG A 145 -6.33 -5.04 7.04
CA ARG A 145 -6.34 -6.46 7.42
C ARG A 145 -5.10 -6.93 8.17
N LEU A 146 -4.15 -6.02 8.40
CA LEU A 146 -2.96 -6.26 9.21
C LEU A 146 -3.05 -5.60 10.59
N GLU A 147 -4.23 -5.12 10.95
CA GLU A 147 -4.43 -4.32 12.17
C GLU A 147 -5.15 -5.09 13.27
N SER A 148 -4.84 -4.72 14.53
CA SER A 148 -5.65 -5.05 15.70
C SER A 148 -6.78 -4.03 15.89
N GLU A 149 -6.50 -2.77 15.58
CA GLU A 149 -7.47 -1.67 15.48
C GLU A 149 -6.95 -0.62 14.49
N PRO A 150 -7.79 0.33 14.00
CA PRO A 150 -7.34 1.31 13.02
C PRO A 150 -6.08 2.08 13.45
N GLY A 151 -5.03 2.03 12.63
CA GLY A 151 -3.75 2.66 12.87
C GLY A 151 -2.77 1.86 13.74
N ILE A 152 -3.17 0.71 14.27
CA ILE A 152 -2.33 -0.15 15.11
C ILE A 152 -2.20 -1.53 14.47
N LYS A 153 -0.99 -1.91 14.08
CA LYS A 153 -0.74 -3.20 13.44
C LYS A 153 -0.74 -4.36 14.43
N ASP A 154 -1.24 -5.50 13.97
CA ASP A 154 -1.04 -6.79 14.61
C ASP A 154 0.23 -7.41 14.01
N HIS A 155 1.28 -7.54 14.81
CA HIS A 155 2.60 -7.98 14.31
C HIS A 155 2.56 -9.40 13.74
N ALA A 156 1.71 -10.28 14.28
CA ALA A 156 1.55 -11.64 13.77
C ALA A 156 0.92 -11.62 12.37
N LYS A 157 -0.06 -10.76 12.14
CA LYS A 157 -0.69 -10.57 10.81
C LYS A 157 0.30 -9.97 9.81
N VAL A 158 1.12 -9.02 10.23
CA VAL A 158 2.17 -8.44 9.37
C VAL A 158 3.15 -9.53 8.92
N ARG A 159 3.66 -10.34 9.85
CA ARG A 159 4.56 -11.46 9.51
C ARG A 159 3.90 -12.45 8.55
N ALA A 160 2.69 -12.87 8.87
CA ALA A 160 1.95 -13.84 8.05
C ALA A 160 1.70 -13.32 6.62
N PHE A 161 1.40 -12.03 6.48
CA PHE A 161 1.21 -11.40 5.18
C PHE A 161 2.49 -11.42 4.34
N VAL A 162 3.61 -10.99 4.92
CA VAL A 162 4.90 -10.98 4.21
C VAL A 162 5.32 -12.39 3.85
N GLU A 163 5.19 -13.36 4.75
CA GLU A 163 5.50 -14.77 4.47
C GLU A 163 4.66 -15.31 3.31
N ALA A 164 3.34 -15.08 3.34
CA ALA A 164 2.45 -15.53 2.27
C ALA A 164 2.77 -14.88 0.91
N ALA A 165 3.19 -13.63 0.91
CA ALA A 165 3.60 -12.92 -0.31
C ALA A 165 4.94 -13.42 -0.86
N ARG A 166 5.79 -14.02 -0.03
CA ARG A 166 7.13 -14.50 -0.41
C ARG A 166 7.17 -15.97 -0.82
N CYS A 167 6.15 -16.73 -0.50
CA CYS A 167 6.08 -18.18 -0.81
C CYS A 167 5.99 -18.49 -2.30
#